data_7e8456e471308f7cafd167983339ecfb
#
_entry.id   7e8456e471308f7cafd167983339ecfb
#
_cell.length_a   1.000
_cell.length_b   1.000
_cell.length_c   1.000
_cell.angle_alpha   90.00
_cell.angle_beta   90.00
_cell.angle_gamma   90.00
#
_symmetry.space_group_name_H-M   'P 1'
#
loop_
_entity.id
_entity.type
_entity.pdbx_description
1 polymer ?
#
loop_
_entity_poly.entity_id
_entity_poly.type
_entity_poly.pdbx_seq_one_letter_code
_entity_poly.pdbx_strand_id
1 'polypeptide(L)'
;MLWHEVTIHTTEDAQEMISNFLYEAGAGGVSIEESGTLSKERNTRYGELYDQPLNDIPEGEAVIKGYYADSTDMDAVIEELTPRVAELREYGIDPGKSLISWKTVDEDEWAHAWKQYFKPLRVSERLTIKPTWEEYTPESPDEAIIELDPGMAFGTGTHPTTALCLRALEKNISGGEEVIDVGTGSGILAVGAMLLGAKSVLALDLDPVAVESARENVALNKLEKFITVKESDLLSLLGGEGVADTAAGEMWPSARPGHTLEGTPAEQGTEDSLGVTLPVKIVVANILAEIIVLFTDDVYRALQPGGLYITSGIYKDKEGLVANALQESGFEIMEVSREEDWVAFTAGKR
;
A
#
# COMPACT_ATOMS: atom_id res chain seq x y z
N MET A 1 -9.29 14.98 -17.14
CA MET A 1 -8.11 15.65 -17.81
C MET A 1 -7.64 14.74 -18.93
N LEU A 2 -7.17 15.30 -20.07
CA LEU A 2 -6.69 14.45 -21.17
C LEU A 2 -5.22 14.07 -20.97
N TRP A 3 -4.89 12.83 -21.28
CA TRP A 3 -3.55 12.27 -21.26
C TRP A 3 -3.28 11.52 -22.57
N HIS A 4 -2.01 11.34 -22.92
CA HIS A 4 -1.63 10.49 -24.02
C HIS A 4 -1.02 9.20 -23.47
N GLU A 5 -1.55 8.05 -23.88
CA GLU A 5 -1.04 6.72 -23.55
C GLU A 5 -0.25 6.19 -24.73
N VAL A 6 1.06 5.95 -24.54
CA VAL A 6 1.90 5.20 -25.47
C VAL A 6 1.87 3.74 -25.04
N THR A 7 1.55 2.84 -25.95
CA THR A 7 1.55 1.39 -25.70
C THR A 7 2.63 0.73 -26.55
N ILE A 8 3.50 -0.07 -25.90
CA ILE A 8 4.57 -0.82 -26.55
C ILE A 8 4.40 -2.31 -26.26
N HIS A 9 4.19 -3.12 -27.31
CA HIS A 9 4.17 -4.59 -27.21
C HIS A 9 5.59 -5.12 -27.37
N THR A 10 6.10 -5.82 -26.35
CA THR A 10 7.49 -6.25 -26.25
C THR A 10 7.61 -7.63 -25.59
N THR A 11 8.80 -7.95 -25.07
CA THR A 11 9.07 -9.15 -24.26
C THR A 11 9.35 -8.78 -22.82
N GLU A 12 9.23 -9.77 -21.92
CA GLU A 12 9.58 -9.60 -20.50
C GLU A 12 11.06 -9.18 -20.32
N ASP A 13 11.97 -9.65 -21.17
CA ASP A 13 13.40 -9.31 -21.11
C ASP A 13 13.69 -7.82 -21.42
N ALA A 14 12.86 -7.18 -22.23
CA ALA A 14 13.05 -5.79 -22.66
C ALA A 14 12.32 -4.77 -21.76
N GLN A 15 11.49 -5.21 -20.81
CA GLN A 15 10.58 -4.35 -20.07
C GLN A 15 11.27 -3.24 -19.27
N GLU A 16 12.38 -3.53 -18.60
CA GLU A 16 13.09 -2.53 -17.79
C GLU A 16 13.69 -1.42 -18.67
N MET A 17 14.30 -1.80 -19.79
CA MET A 17 14.92 -0.84 -20.72
C MET A 17 13.87 0.04 -21.37
N ILE A 18 12.77 -0.54 -21.81
CA ILE A 18 11.67 0.22 -22.45
C ILE A 18 10.99 1.14 -21.44
N SER A 19 10.81 0.69 -20.20
CA SER A 19 10.28 1.54 -19.13
C SER A 19 11.17 2.77 -18.89
N ASN A 20 12.50 2.58 -18.87
CA ASN A 20 13.45 3.68 -18.75
C ASN A 20 13.37 4.63 -19.95
N PHE A 21 13.24 4.11 -21.18
CA PHE A 21 13.10 4.95 -22.37
C PHE A 21 11.85 5.82 -22.32
N LEU A 22 10.73 5.28 -21.83
CA LEU A 22 9.50 6.04 -21.65
C LEU A 22 9.67 7.17 -20.63
N TYR A 23 10.32 6.91 -19.50
CA TYR A 23 10.61 7.95 -18.51
C TYR A 23 11.56 9.02 -19.05
N GLU A 24 12.62 8.64 -19.77
CA GLU A 24 13.56 9.57 -20.39
C GLU A 24 12.89 10.44 -21.46
N ALA A 25 11.92 9.86 -22.19
CA ALA A 25 11.10 10.59 -23.16
C ALA A 25 9.99 11.45 -22.50
N GLY A 26 9.96 11.54 -21.15
CA GLY A 26 9.09 12.46 -20.41
C GLY A 26 7.76 11.87 -19.93
N ALA A 27 7.62 10.54 -19.87
CA ALA A 27 6.43 9.92 -19.27
C ALA A 27 6.32 10.28 -17.78
N GLY A 28 5.14 10.73 -17.36
CA GLY A 28 4.82 11.00 -15.96
C GLY A 28 4.57 9.72 -15.15
N GLY A 29 4.32 8.59 -15.82
CA GLY A 29 4.13 7.27 -15.21
C GLY A 29 4.26 6.17 -16.26
N VAL A 30 4.63 4.96 -15.81
CA VAL A 30 4.74 3.78 -16.67
C VAL A 30 4.03 2.61 -15.99
N SER A 31 3.25 1.84 -16.73
CA SER A 31 2.68 0.57 -16.28
C SER A 31 3.19 -0.59 -17.13
N ILE A 32 3.37 -1.74 -16.49
CA ILE A 32 3.85 -2.97 -17.13
C ILE A 32 2.78 -4.04 -16.92
N GLU A 33 2.35 -4.65 -18.01
CA GLU A 33 1.46 -5.80 -18.03
C GLU A 33 2.26 -6.98 -18.62
N GLU A 34 2.45 -8.04 -17.85
CA GLU A 34 3.19 -9.25 -18.27
C GLU A 34 2.32 -10.50 -18.12
N SER A 35 2.67 -11.57 -18.84
CA SER A 35 1.93 -12.83 -18.81
C SER A 35 1.93 -13.49 -17.43
N GLY A 36 2.99 -13.30 -16.66
CA GLY A 36 3.20 -13.89 -15.34
C GLY A 36 2.33 -13.30 -14.23
N THR A 37 1.66 -12.16 -14.46
CA THR A 37 0.85 -11.49 -13.44
C THR A 37 -0.32 -12.37 -12.96
N LEU A 38 -0.67 -13.39 -13.72
CA LEU A 38 -1.85 -14.25 -13.48
C LEU A 38 -1.55 -15.73 -13.27
N SER A 39 -0.36 -16.20 -13.69
CA SER A 39 0.04 -17.61 -13.56
C SER A 39 0.84 -17.91 -12.30
N LYS A 40 1.17 -16.93 -11.47
CA LYS A 40 1.74 -17.17 -10.14
C LYS A 40 0.66 -17.83 -9.30
N GLU A 41 0.83 -19.13 -8.98
CA GLU A 41 0.02 -19.84 -7.99
C GLU A 41 0.02 -19.02 -6.69
N ARG A 42 -0.97 -18.17 -6.54
CA ARG A 42 -1.26 -17.56 -5.24
C ARG A 42 -1.84 -18.67 -4.39
N ASN A 43 -1.18 -18.99 -3.30
CA ASN A 43 -1.67 -19.98 -2.34
C ASN A 43 -2.87 -19.36 -1.60
N THR A 44 -4.00 -19.32 -2.27
CA THR A 44 -5.27 -18.80 -1.77
C THR A 44 -5.95 -19.87 -0.94
N ARG A 45 -5.56 -19.90 0.34
CA ARG A 45 -6.21 -20.76 1.35
C ARG A 45 -7.71 -20.48 1.44
N TYR A 46 -8.17 -19.37 0.88
CA TYR A 46 -9.55 -18.88 0.94
C TYR A 46 -10.24 -18.80 -0.42
N GLY A 47 -9.63 -19.33 -1.49
CA GLY A 47 -10.20 -19.36 -2.84
C GLY A 47 -10.00 -18.06 -3.63
N GLU A 48 -9.62 -18.18 -4.89
CA GLU A 48 -9.64 -17.06 -5.85
C GLU A 48 -11.00 -16.97 -6.48
N LEU A 49 -11.54 -15.75 -6.55
CA LEU A 49 -12.76 -15.45 -7.32
C LEU A 49 -12.49 -15.32 -8.83
N TYR A 50 -11.31 -15.74 -9.31
CA TYR A 50 -10.91 -15.59 -10.71
C TYR A 50 -10.66 -16.95 -11.38
N ASP A 51 -11.59 -17.39 -12.18
CA ASP A 51 -11.47 -18.57 -13.04
C ASP A 51 -10.86 -18.26 -14.42
N GLN A 52 -10.47 -17.00 -14.72
CA GLN A 52 -9.95 -16.61 -16.02
C GLN A 52 -8.75 -15.65 -15.91
N PRO A 53 -7.77 -15.76 -16.82
CA PRO A 53 -6.68 -14.80 -16.93
C PRO A 53 -7.21 -13.36 -17.11
N LEU A 54 -6.64 -12.39 -16.37
CA LEU A 54 -7.02 -10.97 -16.44
C LEU A 54 -6.53 -10.29 -17.74
N ASN A 55 -5.60 -10.90 -18.45
CA ASN A 55 -5.13 -10.43 -19.75
C ASN A 55 -4.80 -11.62 -20.67
N ASP A 56 -4.80 -11.37 -21.99
CA ASP A 56 -4.47 -12.34 -23.03
C ASP A 56 -3.01 -12.26 -23.48
N ILE A 57 -2.08 -11.82 -22.60
CA ILE A 57 -0.66 -11.66 -22.93
C ILE A 57 0.00 -13.04 -22.89
N PRO A 58 0.59 -13.51 -24.02
CA PRO A 58 1.29 -14.78 -24.07
C PRO A 58 2.52 -14.81 -23.17
N GLU A 59 2.90 -16.00 -22.70
CA GLU A 59 4.11 -16.20 -21.89
C GLU A 59 5.37 -15.65 -22.60
N GLY A 60 6.16 -14.86 -21.86
CA GLY A 60 7.35 -14.18 -22.38
C GLY A 60 7.09 -12.86 -23.13
N GLU A 61 5.82 -12.50 -23.37
CA GLU A 61 5.44 -11.18 -23.91
C GLU A 61 5.06 -10.21 -22.78
N ALA A 62 5.26 -8.90 -23.03
CA ALA A 62 4.85 -7.84 -22.12
C ALA A 62 4.24 -6.67 -22.92
N VAL A 63 3.37 -5.91 -22.25
CA VAL A 63 2.82 -4.66 -22.76
C VAL A 63 3.19 -3.54 -21.79
N ILE A 64 3.90 -2.54 -22.28
CA ILE A 64 4.35 -1.41 -21.48
C ILE A 64 3.60 -0.17 -21.92
N LYS A 65 3.04 0.59 -20.98
CA LYS A 65 2.31 1.81 -21.27
C LYS A 65 2.96 2.98 -20.55
N GLY A 66 3.25 4.05 -21.29
CA GLY A 66 3.74 5.32 -20.77
C GLY A 66 2.69 6.40 -20.89
N TYR A 67 2.53 7.24 -19.86
CA TYR A 67 1.50 8.28 -19.79
C TYR A 67 2.13 9.65 -19.84
N TYR A 68 1.66 10.49 -20.77
CA TYR A 68 2.18 11.82 -21.08
C TYR A 68 1.08 12.88 -20.91
N ALA A 69 1.46 14.08 -20.50
CA ALA A 69 0.51 15.18 -20.42
C ALA A 69 -0.06 15.56 -21.82
N ASP A 70 -1.29 16.03 -21.86
CA ASP A 70 -2.00 16.44 -23.11
C ASP A 70 -1.21 17.46 -23.95
N SER A 71 -0.33 18.23 -23.32
CA SER A 71 0.53 19.22 -24.02
C SER A 71 1.79 18.63 -24.67
N THR A 72 2.03 17.32 -24.53
CA THR A 72 3.23 16.65 -25.06
C THR A 72 3.13 16.43 -26.58
N ASP A 73 4.20 16.74 -27.31
CA ASP A 73 4.31 16.41 -28.74
C ASP A 73 4.55 14.90 -28.92
N MET A 74 3.47 14.16 -29.16
CA MET A 74 3.51 12.71 -29.27
C MET A 74 4.23 12.21 -30.51
N ASP A 75 4.25 13.00 -31.59
CA ASP A 75 4.98 12.64 -32.80
C ASP A 75 6.50 12.63 -32.50
N ALA A 76 6.99 13.64 -31.76
CA ALA A 76 8.38 13.69 -31.31
C ALA A 76 8.74 12.53 -30.37
N VAL A 77 7.85 12.17 -29.43
CA VAL A 77 8.03 11.04 -28.52
C VAL A 77 8.15 9.72 -29.29
N ILE A 78 7.27 9.47 -30.26
CA ILE A 78 7.30 8.25 -31.07
C ILE A 78 8.54 8.19 -31.96
N GLU A 79 8.95 9.32 -32.54
CA GLU A 79 10.17 9.43 -33.35
C GLU A 79 11.44 9.13 -32.52
N GLU A 80 11.46 9.53 -31.25
CA GLU A 80 12.55 9.21 -30.32
C GLU A 80 12.54 7.74 -29.87
N LEU A 81 11.39 7.20 -29.48
CA LEU A 81 11.28 5.85 -28.93
C LEU A 81 11.51 4.75 -29.96
N THR A 82 11.03 4.93 -31.20
CA THR A 82 11.06 3.90 -32.23
C THR A 82 12.47 3.35 -32.51
N PRO A 83 13.49 4.20 -32.78
CA PRO A 83 14.86 3.69 -33.01
C PRO A 83 15.44 3.07 -31.74
N ARG A 84 15.23 3.66 -30.58
CA ARG A 84 15.77 3.15 -29.29
C ARG A 84 15.26 1.73 -28.97
N VAL A 85 13.97 1.47 -29.19
CA VAL A 85 13.40 0.14 -29.00
C VAL A 85 13.97 -0.84 -30.01
N ALA A 86 14.18 -0.43 -31.28
CA ALA A 86 14.78 -1.29 -32.32
C ALA A 86 16.26 -1.62 -32.04
N GLU A 87 17.03 -0.68 -31.49
CA GLU A 87 18.44 -0.84 -31.12
C GLU A 87 18.66 -1.87 -30.00
N LEU A 88 17.67 -2.23 -29.21
CA LEU A 88 17.80 -3.26 -28.17
C LEU A 88 18.33 -4.59 -28.72
N ARG A 89 18.04 -4.92 -29.96
CA ARG A 89 18.57 -6.12 -30.66
C ARG A 89 20.09 -6.11 -30.79
N GLU A 90 20.69 -4.94 -30.92
CA GLU A 90 22.15 -4.80 -31.03
C GLU A 90 22.84 -5.11 -29.69
N TYR A 91 22.10 -4.97 -28.57
CA TYR A 91 22.55 -5.31 -27.21
C TYR A 91 22.16 -6.72 -26.79
N GLY A 92 21.59 -7.52 -27.72
CA GLY A 92 21.21 -8.91 -27.44
C GLY A 92 19.87 -9.06 -26.68
N ILE A 93 19.09 -7.98 -26.56
CA ILE A 93 17.77 -7.99 -25.97
C ILE A 93 16.72 -8.07 -27.11
N ASP A 94 15.84 -9.06 -27.05
CA ASP A 94 14.75 -9.17 -28.03
C ASP A 94 13.62 -8.21 -27.66
N PRO A 95 13.36 -7.14 -28.44
CA PRO A 95 12.26 -6.25 -28.18
C PRO A 95 10.90 -6.80 -28.64
N GLY A 96 10.83 -8.05 -29.07
CA GLY A 96 9.61 -8.70 -29.52
C GLY A 96 8.99 -8.04 -30.76
N LYS A 97 7.69 -7.85 -30.74
CA LYS A 97 6.92 -7.23 -31.85
C LYS A 97 7.29 -5.77 -32.06
N SER A 98 7.80 -5.09 -31.04
CA SER A 98 8.18 -3.66 -31.05
C SER A 98 7.08 -2.74 -31.63
N LEU A 99 5.81 -3.13 -31.45
CA LEU A 99 4.69 -2.35 -31.95
C LEU A 99 4.45 -1.20 -30.98
N ILE A 100 4.69 0.01 -31.46
CA ILE A 100 4.45 1.24 -30.69
C ILE A 100 3.21 1.91 -31.26
N SER A 101 2.29 2.25 -30.40
CA SER A 101 1.09 3.02 -30.73
C SER A 101 0.78 4.00 -29.60
N TRP A 102 0.03 5.04 -29.91
CA TRP A 102 -0.47 5.93 -28.87
C TRP A 102 -1.91 6.34 -29.15
N LYS A 103 -2.60 6.75 -28.09
CA LYS A 103 -3.96 7.27 -28.13
C LYS A 103 -4.13 8.34 -27.05
N THR A 104 -5.09 9.24 -27.25
CA THR A 104 -5.54 10.12 -26.18
C THR A 104 -6.52 9.36 -25.31
N VAL A 105 -6.32 9.44 -23.99
CA VAL A 105 -7.18 8.84 -22.97
C VAL A 105 -7.73 9.94 -22.08
N ASP A 106 -8.99 9.86 -21.72
CA ASP A 106 -9.54 10.71 -20.69
C ASP A 106 -9.16 10.13 -19.31
N GLU A 107 -8.76 10.99 -18.38
CA GLU A 107 -8.48 10.61 -17.00
C GLU A 107 -9.65 9.82 -16.40
N ASP A 108 -10.89 10.18 -16.74
CA ASP A 108 -12.08 9.47 -16.30
C ASP A 108 -12.20 8.05 -16.91
N GLU A 109 -11.78 7.85 -18.17
CA GLU A 109 -11.76 6.51 -18.79
C GLU A 109 -10.65 5.66 -18.20
N TRP A 110 -9.46 6.24 -17.96
CA TRP A 110 -8.36 5.54 -17.34
C TRP A 110 -8.63 5.26 -15.86
N ALA A 111 -9.13 6.24 -15.13
CA ALA A 111 -9.54 6.07 -13.73
C ALA A 111 -10.60 4.97 -13.55
N HIS A 112 -11.33 4.61 -14.60
CA HIS A 112 -12.31 3.53 -14.58
C HIS A 112 -11.79 2.20 -15.14
N ALA A 113 -10.80 2.21 -16.04
CA ALA A 113 -10.27 0.99 -16.65
C ALA A 113 -9.61 0.04 -15.62
N TRP A 114 -8.91 0.57 -14.62
CA TRP A 114 -8.31 -0.24 -13.57
C TRP A 114 -9.33 -0.81 -12.57
N LYS A 115 -10.50 -0.16 -12.41
CA LYS A 115 -11.57 -0.61 -11.51
C LYS A 115 -12.07 -2.02 -11.84
N GLN A 116 -12.05 -2.41 -13.11
CA GLN A 116 -12.45 -3.76 -13.52
C GLN A 116 -11.57 -4.88 -12.95
N TYR A 117 -10.33 -4.55 -12.57
CA TYR A 117 -9.37 -5.49 -12.00
C TYR A 117 -9.49 -5.63 -10.49
N PHE A 118 -10.27 -4.76 -9.83
CA PHE A 118 -10.52 -4.85 -8.41
C PHE A 118 -11.87 -5.52 -8.16
N LYS A 119 -11.80 -6.74 -7.69
CA LYS A 119 -12.97 -7.55 -7.33
C LYS A 119 -12.99 -7.79 -5.82
N PRO A 120 -14.14 -8.16 -5.24
CA PRO A 120 -14.19 -8.55 -3.84
C PRO A 120 -13.15 -9.64 -3.55
N LEU A 121 -12.36 -9.43 -2.50
CA LEU A 121 -11.26 -10.30 -2.11
C LEU A 121 -11.42 -10.71 -0.64
N ARG A 122 -11.61 -12.01 -0.40
CA ARG A 122 -11.62 -12.55 0.95
C ARG A 122 -10.19 -12.70 1.46
N VAL A 123 -9.81 -11.92 2.48
CA VAL A 123 -8.45 -11.84 2.99
C VAL A 123 -8.21 -12.67 4.25
N SER A 124 -9.29 -13.01 4.98
CA SER A 124 -9.26 -13.82 6.19
C SER A 124 -10.55 -14.63 6.36
N GLU A 125 -10.72 -15.30 7.49
CA GLU A 125 -11.97 -16.06 7.78
C GLU A 125 -13.18 -15.14 7.89
N ARG A 126 -12.99 -13.92 8.40
CA ARG A 126 -14.08 -12.98 8.72
C ARG A 126 -14.04 -11.69 7.89
N LEU A 127 -12.99 -11.41 7.13
CA LEU A 127 -12.85 -10.16 6.41
C LEU A 127 -12.80 -10.36 4.90
N THR A 128 -13.64 -9.61 4.22
CA THR A 128 -13.63 -9.46 2.76
C THR A 128 -13.50 -7.98 2.40
N ILE A 129 -12.57 -7.66 1.51
CA ILE A 129 -12.39 -6.32 0.96
C ILE A 129 -13.25 -6.23 -0.29
N LYS A 130 -14.08 -5.21 -0.35
CA LYS A 130 -14.98 -4.97 -1.48
C LYS A 130 -14.80 -3.55 -2.02
N PRO A 131 -14.45 -3.37 -3.30
CA PRO A 131 -14.49 -2.05 -3.93
C PRO A 131 -15.91 -1.47 -3.93
N THR A 132 -16.01 -0.13 -3.87
CA THR A 132 -17.31 0.58 -3.82
C THR A 132 -18.22 0.28 -5.01
N TRP A 133 -17.66 -0.02 -6.19
CA TRP A 133 -18.40 -0.29 -7.45
C TRP A 133 -18.78 -1.75 -7.67
N GLU A 134 -18.38 -2.65 -6.76
CA GLU A 134 -18.74 -4.08 -6.87
C GLU A 134 -19.89 -4.42 -5.91
N GLU A 135 -20.81 -5.27 -6.37
CA GLU A 135 -21.82 -5.87 -5.52
C GLU A 135 -21.26 -7.17 -4.91
N TYR A 136 -21.43 -7.34 -3.61
CA TYR A 136 -21.00 -8.54 -2.91
C TYR A 136 -22.00 -8.90 -1.80
N THR A 137 -22.32 -10.17 -1.69
CA THR A 137 -23.15 -10.70 -0.61
C THR A 137 -22.28 -11.55 0.31
N PRO A 138 -22.24 -11.26 1.63
CA PRO A 138 -21.46 -12.07 2.57
C PRO A 138 -21.82 -13.55 2.50
N GLU A 139 -20.82 -14.42 2.53
CA GLU A 139 -21.00 -15.88 2.51
C GLU A 139 -21.41 -16.42 3.88
N SER A 140 -21.15 -15.67 4.95
CA SER A 140 -21.53 -16.04 6.30
C SER A 140 -21.98 -14.82 7.13
N PRO A 141 -22.81 -15.03 8.17
CA PRO A 141 -23.25 -13.94 9.06
C PRO A 141 -22.11 -13.25 9.83
N ASP A 142 -20.98 -13.93 10.00
CA ASP A 142 -19.81 -13.42 10.75
C ASP A 142 -18.80 -12.72 9.82
N GLU A 143 -19.08 -12.69 8.53
CA GLU A 143 -18.22 -12.03 7.55
C GLU A 143 -18.43 -10.53 7.56
N ALA A 144 -17.38 -9.78 7.82
CA ALA A 144 -17.37 -8.32 7.79
C ALA A 144 -16.77 -7.82 6.47
N ILE A 145 -17.41 -6.83 5.88
CA ILE A 145 -17.03 -6.28 4.58
C ILE A 145 -16.31 -4.95 4.80
N ILE A 146 -15.06 -4.88 4.39
CA ILE A 146 -14.32 -3.62 4.27
C ILE A 146 -14.68 -3.01 2.92
N GLU A 147 -15.47 -1.96 2.92
CA GLU A 147 -15.77 -1.20 1.72
C GLU A 147 -14.63 -0.23 1.44
N LEU A 148 -14.03 -0.30 0.26
CA LEU A 148 -12.83 0.45 -0.08
C LEU A 148 -12.96 1.15 -1.43
N ASP A 149 -12.60 2.43 -1.50
CA ASP A 149 -12.15 3.07 -2.73
C ASP A 149 -10.61 3.09 -2.68
N PRO A 150 -9.93 2.30 -3.52
CA PRO A 150 -8.47 2.20 -3.46
C PRO A 150 -7.76 3.52 -3.75
N GLY A 151 -8.40 4.43 -4.52
CA GLY A 151 -7.82 5.73 -4.85
C GLY A 151 -6.37 5.66 -5.34
N MET A 152 -5.57 6.67 -4.95
CA MET A 152 -4.11 6.74 -5.22
C MET A 152 -3.27 6.31 -4.01
N ALA A 153 -3.88 5.99 -2.87
CA ALA A 153 -3.17 5.60 -1.66
C ALA A 153 -2.77 4.12 -1.69
N PHE A 154 -1.65 3.81 -1.03
CA PHE A 154 -1.23 2.42 -0.81
C PHE A 154 -2.22 1.69 0.13
N GLY A 155 -2.38 0.37 -0.08
CA GLY A 155 -3.26 -0.44 0.76
C GLY A 155 -4.58 -0.78 0.08
N THR A 156 -4.53 -1.24 -1.17
CA THR A 156 -5.70 -1.71 -1.92
C THR A 156 -6.25 -3.05 -1.43
N GLY A 157 -5.53 -3.70 -0.52
CA GLY A 157 -5.90 -5.00 0.04
C GLY A 157 -5.39 -6.22 -0.73
N THR A 158 -4.97 -6.04 -1.99
CA THR A 158 -4.48 -7.15 -2.83
C THR A 158 -3.03 -7.56 -2.51
N HIS A 159 -2.28 -6.70 -1.82
CA HIS A 159 -0.89 -6.99 -1.48
C HIS A 159 -0.78 -7.97 -0.31
N PRO A 160 0.12 -8.98 -0.36
CA PRO A 160 0.27 -9.98 0.71
C PRO A 160 0.48 -9.38 2.11
N THR A 161 1.21 -8.27 2.21
CA THR A 161 1.47 -7.61 3.51
C THR A 161 0.21 -7.10 4.19
N THR A 162 -0.77 -6.60 3.42
CA THR A 162 -2.06 -6.16 3.94
C THR A 162 -2.87 -7.34 4.48
N ALA A 163 -2.91 -8.44 3.72
CA ALA A 163 -3.58 -9.67 4.14
C ALA A 163 -2.94 -10.26 5.41
N LEU A 164 -1.61 -10.27 5.49
CA LEU A 164 -0.87 -10.72 6.69
C LEU A 164 -1.24 -9.88 7.92
N CYS A 165 -1.28 -8.55 7.81
CA CYS A 165 -1.69 -7.66 8.92
C CYS A 165 -3.15 -7.88 9.33
N LEU A 166 -4.08 -7.97 8.37
CA LEU A 166 -5.51 -8.19 8.65
C LEU A 166 -5.75 -9.53 9.35
N ARG A 167 -5.09 -10.62 8.93
CA ARG A 167 -5.17 -11.92 9.59
C ARG A 167 -4.57 -11.88 11.00
N ALA A 168 -3.47 -11.14 11.19
CA ALA A 168 -2.89 -10.97 12.51
C ALA A 168 -3.81 -10.15 13.43
N LEU A 169 -4.47 -9.10 12.92
CA LEU A 169 -5.49 -8.36 13.66
C LEU A 169 -6.68 -9.25 14.02
N GLU A 170 -7.21 -10.04 13.07
CA GLU A 170 -8.32 -10.97 13.33
C GLU A 170 -8.02 -11.97 14.44
N LYS A 171 -6.79 -12.49 14.47
CA LYS A 171 -6.35 -13.44 15.50
C LYS A 171 -6.21 -12.82 16.88
N ASN A 172 -5.90 -11.51 16.97
CA ASN A 172 -5.49 -10.86 18.21
C ASN A 172 -6.49 -9.83 18.74
N ILE A 173 -7.49 -9.43 17.97
CA ILE A 173 -8.62 -8.60 18.45
C ILE A 173 -9.69 -9.52 19.01
N SER A 174 -9.98 -9.34 20.30
CA SER A 174 -11.01 -10.09 21.03
C SER A 174 -12.24 -9.26 21.33
N GLY A 175 -12.13 -7.94 21.14
CA GLY A 175 -13.17 -6.94 21.34
C GLY A 175 -12.82 -5.93 22.44
N GLY A 176 -12.92 -4.65 22.10
CA GLY A 176 -12.71 -3.55 23.02
C GLY A 176 -11.29 -3.00 23.12
N GLU A 177 -10.36 -3.48 22.28
CA GLU A 177 -8.99 -2.98 22.20
C GLU A 177 -8.97 -1.58 21.57
N GLU A 178 -8.07 -0.73 22.07
CA GLU A 178 -7.68 0.52 21.43
C GLU A 178 -6.44 0.25 20.56
N VAL A 179 -6.48 0.71 19.31
CA VAL A 179 -5.51 0.38 18.27
C VAL A 179 -4.88 1.65 17.70
N ILE A 180 -3.58 1.63 17.39
CA ILE A 180 -2.92 2.63 16.55
C ILE A 180 -2.51 1.96 15.25
N ASP A 181 -2.85 2.56 14.11
CA ASP A 181 -2.44 2.17 12.76
C ASP A 181 -1.43 3.19 12.25
N VAL A 182 -0.16 2.78 12.09
CA VAL A 182 0.96 3.64 11.70
C VAL A 182 1.29 3.44 10.24
N GLY A 183 1.28 4.54 9.46
CA GLY A 183 1.35 4.47 8.01
C GLY A 183 0.06 3.88 7.45
N THR A 184 -1.06 4.50 7.80
CA THR A 184 -2.40 3.93 7.55
C THR A 184 -2.74 3.80 6.06
N GLY A 185 -2.11 4.62 5.19
CA GLY A 185 -2.38 4.62 3.76
C GLY A 185 -3.86 4.84 3.46
N SER A 186 -4.51 3.85 2.85
CA SER A 186 -5.95 3.88 2.55
C SER A 186 -6.87 3.76 3.77
N GLY A 187 -6.33 3.54 4.98
CA GLY A 187 -7.12 3.29 6.19
C GLY A 187 -7.60 1.84 6.35
N ILE A 188 -7.20 0.94 5.47
CA ILE A 188 -7.75 -0.43 5.41
C ILE A 188 -7.53 -1.23 6.69
N LEU A 189 -6.36 -1.09 7.36
CA LEU A 189 -6.07 -1.80 8.61
C LEU A 189 -6.88 -1.21 9.77
N ALA A 190 -7.04 0.11 9.80
CA ALA A 190 -7.86 0.80 10.78
C ALA A 190 -9.33 0.37 10.67
N VAL A 191 -9.90 0.36 9.46
CA VAL A 191 -11.26 -0.13 9.18
C VAL A 191 -11.39 -1.60 9.56
N GLY A 192 -10.43 -2.45 9.13
CA GLY A 192 -10.41 -3.87 9.47
C GLY A 192 -10.40 -4.11 10.98
N ALA A 193 -9.58 -3.38 11.74
CA ALA A 193 -9.52 -3.48 13.20
C ALA A 193 -10.88 -3.15 13.85
N MET A 194 -11.56 -2.10 13.40
CA MET A 194 -12.89 -1.75 13.91
C MET A 194 -13.93 -2.82 13.62
N LEU A 195 -13.96 -3.35 12.38
CA LEU A 195 -14.90 -4.40 11.99
C LEU A 195 -14.66 -5.72 12.74
N LEU A 196 -13.44 -5.95 13.20
CA LEU A 196 -13.08 -7.09 14.05
C LEU A 196 -13.48 -6.91 15.52
N GLY A 197 -13.88 -5.70 15.94
CA GLY A 197 -14.39 -5.42 17.27
C GLY A 197 -13.50 -4.54 18.15
N ALA A 198 -12.51 -3.84 17.59
CA ALA A 198 -11.77 -2.81 18.32
C ALA A 198 -12.72 -1.73 18.86
N LYS A 199 -12.37 -1.09 19.97
CA LYS A 199 -13.15 -0.01 20.58
C LYS A 199 -12.99 1.29 19.83
N SER A 200 -11.76 1.63 19.49
CA SER A 200 -11.40 2.83 18.73
C SER A 200 -10.03 2.64 18.07
N VAL A 201 -9.79 3.40 17.00
CA VAL A 201 -8.53 3.39 16.27
C VAL A 201 -8.02 4.80 16.06
N LEU A 202 -6.73 4.99 16.26
CA LEU A 202 -5.97 6.16 15.80
C LEU A 202 -5.17 5.76 14.56
N ALA A 203 -5.52 6.34 13.42
CA ALA A 203 -4.88 6.09 12.13
C ALA A 203 -3.96 7.27 11.78
N LEU A 204 -2.69 6.99 11.51
CA LEU A 204 -1.64 7.98 11.31
C LEU A 204 -0.96 7.79 9.97
N ASP A 205 -0.74 8.89 9.25
CA ASP A 205 0.11 8.93 8.07
C ASP A 205 0.79 10.29 7.96
N LEU A 206 1.95 10.32 7.31
CA LEU A 206 2.69 11.56 7.00
C LEU A 206 2.25 12.19 5.68
N ASP A 207 1.67 11.38 4.78
CA ASP A 207 1.21 11.84 3.49
C ASP A 207 -0.22 12.39 3.58
N PRO A 208 -0.45 13.68 3.32
CA PRO A 208 -1.80 14.25 3.34
C PRO A 208 -2.75 13.58 2.33
N VAL A 209 -2.24 13.00 1.23
CA VAL A 209 -3.06 12.25 0.27
C VAL A 209 -3.55 10.94 0.90
N ALA A 210 -2.70 10.23 1.64
CA ALA A 210 -3.07 9.04 2.38
C ALA A 210 -4.07 9.36 3.50
N VAL A 211 -3.85 10.46 4.24
CA VAL A 211 -4.77 10.93 5.28
C VAL A 211 -6.18 11.20 4.73
N GLU A 212 -6.28 11.86 3.58
CA GLU A 212 -7.59 12.12 2.95
C GLU A 212 -8.24 10.83 2.46
N SER A 213 -7.50 9.96 1.79
CA SER A 213 -7.99 8.64 1.36
C SER A 213 -8.48 7.79 2.54
N ALA A 214 -7.73 7.78 3.65
CA ALA A 214 -8.16 7.08 4.86
C ALA A 214 -9.47 7.65 5.43
N ARG A 215 -9.64 8.99 5.46
CA ARG A 215 -10.88 9.63 5.90
C ARG A 215 -12.08 9.24 5.02
N GLU A 216 -11.89 9.24 3.71
CA GLU A 216 -12.93 8.83 2.76
C GLU A 216 -13.34 7.38 3.00
N ASN A 217 -12.37 6.45 3.12
CA ASN A 217 -12.64 5.04 3.37
C ASN A 217 -13.27 4.78 4.76
N VAL A 218 -12.85 5.53 5.77
CA VAL A 218 -13.50 5.50 7.11
C VAL A 218 -14.96 5.93 7.01
N ALA A 219 -15.26 6.99 6.25
CA ALA A 219 -16.62 7.48 6.04
C ALA A 219 -17.47 6.48 5.23
N LEU A 220 -16.92 5.83 4.19
CA LEU A 220 -17.58 4.77 3.44
C LEU A 220 -18.07 3.64 4.36
N ASN A 221 -17.27 3.27 5.34
CA ASN A 221 -17.60 2.24 6.33
C ASN A 221 -18.41 2.76 7.53
N LYS A 222 -18.75 4.06 7.58
CA LYS A 222 -19.52 4.73 8.67
C LYS A 222 -18.85 4.63 10.04
N LEU A 223 -17.51 4.73 10.05
CA LEU A 223 -16.67 4.53 11.24
C LEU A 223 -16.05 5.84 11.79
N GLU A 224 -16.46 7.02 11.29
CA GLU A 224 -15.88 8.34 11.63
C GLU A 224 -15.92 8.66 13.14
N LYS A 225 -16.84 8.03 13.87
CA LYS A 225 -16.95 8.21 15.32
C LYS A 225 -15.96 7.37 16.13
N PHE A 226 -15.36 6.38 15.51
CA PHE A 226 -14.52 5.36 16.14
C PHE A 226 -13.09 5.38 15.64
N ILE A 227 -12.84 5.94 14.45
CA ILE A 227 -11.52 6.08 13.86
C ILE A 227 -11.17 7.56 13.77
N THR A 228 -10.07 7.94 14.42
CA THR A 228 -9.48 9.27 14.30
C THR A 228 -8.33 9.21 13.31
N VAL A 229 -8.40 9.94 12.20
CA VAL A 229 -7.32 9.99 11.18
C VAL A 229 -6.56 11.30 11.32
N LYS A 230 -5.24 11.22 11.49
CA LYS A 230 -4.37 12.39 11.66
C LYS A 230 -3.15 12.33 10.75
N GLU A 231 -2.75 13.49 10.25
CA GLU A 231 -1.46 13.71 9.61
C GLU A 231 -0.40 13.84 10.70
N SER A 232 0.32 12.76 10.96
CA SER A 232 1.37 12.70 11.98
C SER A 232 2.14 11.38 11.89
N ASP A 233 3.32 11.38 12.46
CA ASP A 233 4.03 10.16 12.83
C ASP A 233 3.83 9.82 14.32
N LEU A 234 4.19 8.59 14.70
CA LEU A 234 4.07 8.15 16.09
C LEU A 234 5.02 8.91 17.04
N LEU A 235 6.22 9.28 16.55
CA LEU A 235 7.23 10.00 17.33
C LEU A 235 6.75 11.37 17.76
N SER A 236 6.15 12.14 16.85
CA SER A 236 5.60 13.46 17.12
C SER A 236 4.51 13.42 18.20
N LEU A 237 3.66 12.41 18.17
CA LEU A 237 2.60 12.22 19.16
C LEU A 237 3.12 11.89 20.55
N LEU A 238 4.26 11.21 20.65
CA LEU A 238 4.88 10.87 21.94
C LEU A 238 5.84 11.95 22.45
N GLY A 239 5.92 13.11 21.76
CA GLY A 239 6.77 14.24 22.14
C GLY A 239 8.26 14.03 21.79
N GLY A 240 8.55 13.12 20.84
CA GLY A 240 9.88 12.94 20.24
C GLY A 240 10.13 13.88 19.05
N GLU A 241 11.37 13.86 18.51
CA GLU A 241 11.65 14.50 17.23
C GLU A 241 11.01 13.65 16.10
N GLY A 242 10.19 14.27 15.25
CA GLY A 242 9.48 13.60 14.18
C GLY A 242 10.42 13.01 13.12
N VAL A 243 10.00 11.94 12.44
CA VAL A 243 10.76 11.29 11.37
C VAL A 243 11.07 12.25 10.21
N ALA A 244 10.27 13.30 10.04
CA ALA A 244 10.51 14.34 9.03
C ALA A 244 11.82 15.10 9.21
N ASP A 245 12.36 15.17 10.42
CA ASP A 245 13.63 15.87 10.75
C ASP A 245 14.85 14.95 10.76
N THR A 246 14.68 13.65 10.50
CA THR A 246 15.76 12.66 10.47
C THR A 246 16.09 12.21 9.04
N ALA A 247 17.16 11.44 8.85
CA ALA A 247 17.55 10.86 7.57
C ALA A 247 16.44 10.02 6.88
N ALA A 248 15.39 9.63 7.59
CA ALA A 248 14.20 8.97 7.02
C ALA A 248 13.35 9.94 6.19
N GLY A 249 13.38 11.24 6.43
CA GLY A 249 12.75 12.27 5.61
C GLY A 249 13.33 12.35 4.19
N GLU A 250 14.61 11.92 4.01
CA GLU A 250 15.22 11.82 2.68
C GLU A 250 14.78 10.56 1.89
N MET A 251 14.27 9.55 2.58
CA MET A 251 13.81 8.28 1.98
C MET A 251 12.31 8.27 1.61
N TRP A 252 11.56 9.31 2.00
CA TRP A 252 10.13 9.41 1.69
C TRP A 252 9.90 10.28 0.43
N PRO A 253 9.51 9.72 -0.73
CA PRO A 253 9.45 10.45 -2.00
C PRO A 253 8.42 11.59 -2.07
N SER A 254 7.49 11.66 -1.13
CA SER A 254 6.42 12.67 -1.10
C SER A 254 6.79 13.97 -0.36
N ALA A 255 7.93 14.03 0.33
CA ALA A 255 8.42 15.26 0.91
C ALA A 255 8.90 16.22 -0.20
N ARG A 256 7.99 17.03 -0.76
CA ARG A 256 8.35 18.09 -1.70
C ARG A 256 9.30 19.06 -1.00
N PRO A 257 10.49 19.37 -1.55
CA PRO A 257 11.35 20.43 -1.02
C PRO A 257 10.61 21.75 -1.12
N GLY A 258 10.30 22.38 0.01
CA GLY A 258 9.69 23.70 0.06
C GLY A 258 8.43 23.86 0.94
N HIS A 259 7.86 22.79 1.48
CA HIS A 259 6.90 22.91 2.57
C HIS A 259 7.67 22.91 3.91
N THR A 260 8.20 24.06 4.29
CA THR A 260 8.43 24.35 5.69
C THR A 260 7.05 24.38 6.33
N LEU A 261 6.72 23.38 7.12
CA LEU A 261 5.67 23.50 8.11
C LEU A 261 6.10 24.63 9.05
N GLU A 262 5.72 25.90 8.71
CA GLU A 262 5.77 26.96 9.69
C GLU A 262 4.90 26.49 10.85
N GLY A 263 5.62 26.17 11.94
CA GLY A 263 5.04 25.56 13.13
C GLY A 263 3.83 26.34 13.61
N THR A 264 2.67 25.78 13.40
CA THR A 264 1.67 25.87 14.44
C THR A 264 2.30 25.18 15.66
N PRO A 265 2.39 25.88 16.82
CA PRO A 265 2.83 25.23 18.05
C PRO A 265 1.99 23.97 18.17
N ALA A 266 2.65 22.81 18.40
CA ALA A 266 1.95 21.59 18.68
C ALA A 266 0.86 21.95 19.70
N GLU A 267 -0.40 22.00 19.26
CA GLU A 267 -1.50 22.04 20.18
C GLU A 267 -1.29 20.78 21.00
N GLN A 268 -0.95 20.96 22.27
CA GLN A 268 -0.94 19.89 23.25
C GLN A 268 -2.38 19.39 23.27
N GLY A 269 -2.69 18.49 22.32
CA GLY A 269 -3.99 17.86 22.20
C GLY A 269 -4.18 17.07 23.47
N THR A 270 -5.23 17.41 24.19
CA THR A 270 -5.73 16.57 25.29
C THR A 270 -5.93 15.15 24.76
N GLU A 271 -5.77 14.12 25.59
CA GLU A 271 -5.97 12.69 25.26
C GLU A 271 -7.26 12.47 24.45
N ASP A 272 -8.33 13.23 24.72
CA ASP A 272 -9.61 13.25 24.00
C ASP A 272 -9.46 13.58 22.49
N SER A 273 -8.37 14.24 22.07
CA SER A 273 -8.14 14.61 20.66
C SER A 273 -7.59 13.47 19.82
N LEU A 274 -7.08 12.40 20.41
CA LEU A 274 -6.48 11.26 19.71
C LEU A 274 -7.49 10.13 19.42
N GLY A 275 -8.63 10.13 20.06
CA GLY A 275 -9.62 9.06 19.93
C GLY A 275 -9.22 7.74 20.61
N VAL A 276 -8.02 7.65 21.15
CA VAL A 276 -7.49 6.52 21.93
C VAL A 276 -6.79 7.01 23.18
N THR A 277 -6.68 6.15 24.19
CA THR A 277 -5.98 6.41 25.46
C THR A 277 -4.62 5.71 25.44
N LEU A 278 -3.54 6.47 25.57
CA LEU A 278 -2.20 5.89 25.67
C LEU A 278 -1.91 5.42 27.10
N PRO A 279 -1.25 4.28 27.28
CA PRO A 279 -0.76 3.34 26.26
C PRO A 279 -1.88 2.41 25.75
N VAL A 280 -1.82 2.06 24.44
CA VAL A 280 -2.83 1.22 23.77
C VAL A 280 -2.55 -0.27 23.87
N LYS A 281 -3.52 -1.09 23.46
CA LYS A 281 -3.38 -2.56 23.44
C LYS A 281 -2.69 -3.08 22.19
N ILE A 282 -2.93 -2.49 21.03
CA ILE A 282 -2.37 -2.94 19.74
C ILE A 282 -1.82 -1.74 18.98
N VAL A 283 -0.64 -1.92 18.41
CA VAL A 283 -0.11 -1.07 17.33
C VAL A 283 0.07 -1.95 16.10
N VAL A 284 -0.43 -1.50 14.96
CA VAL A 284 -0.22 -2.14 13.66
C VAL A 284 0.51 -1.19 12.72
N ALA A 285 1.43 -1.73 11.89
CA ALA A 285 2.15 -0.96 10.88
C ALA A 285 2.46 -1.84 9.66
N ASN A 286 2.03 -1.41 8.48
CA ASN A 286 2.36 -2.06 7.21
C ASN A 286 3.20 -1.12 6.35
N ILE A 287 4.48 -1.03 6.66
CA ILE A 287 5.42 -0.04 6.12
C ILE A 287 6.79 -0.68 5.86
N LEU A 288 7.72 0.06 5.25
CA LEU A 288 9.05 -0.45 4.93
C LEU A 288 9.83 -0.87 6.19
N ALA A 289 10.58 -1.96 6.06
CA ALA A 289 11.40 -2.53 7.15
C ALA A 289 12.35 -1.52 7.78
N GLU A 290 12.97 -0.68 6.97
CA GLU A 290 13.90 0.37 7.40
C GLU A 290 13.21 1.41 8.29
N ILE A 291 11.95 1.70 8.00
CA ILE A 291 11.14 2.64 8.78
C ILE A 291 10.70 1.98 10.09
N ILE A 292 10.26 0.71 10.04
CA ILE A 292 9.89 -0.05 11.25
C ILE A 292 11.00 0.02 12.31
N VAL A 293 12.25 -0.23 11.90
CA VAL A 293 13.41 -0.26 12.80
C VAL A 293 13.62 1.08 13.51
N LEU A 294 13.31 2.21 12.86
CA LEU A 294 13.55 3.54 13.43
C LEU A 294 12.68 3.85 14.65
N PHE A 295 11.48 3.25 14.77
CA PHE A 295 10.56 3.59 15.88
C PHE A 295 10.02 2.39 16.66
N THR A 296 10.72 1.24 16.64
CA THR A 296 10.35 0.11 17.52
C THR A 296 10.30 0.49 19.00
N ASP A 297 11.23 1.34 19.47
CA ASP A 297 11.24 1.84 20.84
C ASP A 297 10.03 2.73 21.17
N ASP A 298 9.58 3.53 20.20
CA ASP A 298 8.42 4.40 20.37
C ASP A 298 7.13 3.58 20.42
N VAL A 299 7.02 2.58 19.55
CA VAL A 299 5.92 1.61 19.61
C VAL A 299 5.93 0.88 20.95
N TYR A 300 7.10 0.47 21.44
CA TYR A 300 7.20 -0.16 22.76
C TYR A 300 6.68 0.75 23.88
N ARG A 301 6.97 2.05 23.82
CA ARG A 301 6.44 3.03 24.79
C ARG A 301 4.95 3.25 24.65
N ALA A 302 4.41 3.27 23.44
CA ALA A 302 2.98 3.46 23.17
C ALA A 302 2.13 2.28 23.58
N LEU A 303 2.69 1.09 23.78
CA LEU A 303 1.97 -0.12 24.17
C LEU A 303 1.90 -0.30 25.68
N GLN A 304 0.77 -0.76 26.17
CA GLN A 304 0.61 -1.21 27.56
C GLN A 304 1.33 -2.56 27.79
N PRO A 305 1.64 -2.93 29.05
CA PRO A 305 2.12 -4.29 29.36
C PRO A 305 1.17 -5.36 28.80
N GLY A 306 1.72 -6.36 28.12
CA GLY A 306 0.94 -7.37 27.40
C GLY A 306 0.30 -6.85 26.10
N GLY A 307 0.63 -5.65 25.65
CA GLY A 307 0.23 -5.12 24.34
C GLY A 307 0.99 -5.77 23.19
N LEU A 308 0.46 -5.62 21.98
CA LEU A 308 0.96 -6.28 20.78
C LEU A 308 1.39 -5.26 19.71
N TYR A 309 2.52 -5.53 19.09
CA TYR A 309 2.95 -4.89 17.87
C TYR A 309 2.82 -5.86 16.69
N ILE A 310 1.99 -5.52 15.73
CA ILE A 310 1.78 -6.26 14.48
C ILE A 310 2.44 -5.44 13.37
N THR A 311 3.40 -6.03 12.65
CA THR A 311 4.08 -5.27 11.59
C THR A 311 4.37 -6.13 10.37
N SER A 312 4.22 -5.55 9.18
CA SER A 312 4.51 -6.12 7.86
C SER A 312 5.03 -5.03 6.91
N GLY A 313 5.13 -5.33 5.61
CA GLY A 313 5.86 -4.51 4.64
C GLY A 313 7.34 -4.90 4.60
N ILE A 314 7.66 -6.08 5.10
CA ILE A 314 9.02 -6.58 5.30
C ILE A 314 9.31 -7.64 4.24
N TYR A 315 10.24 -7.35 3.33
CA TYR A 315 10.72 -8.35 2.39
C TYR A 315 11.60 -9.38 3.10
N LYS A 316 11.60 -10.63 2.67
CA LYS A 316 12.23 -11.77 3.35
C LYS A 316 13.70 -11.57 3.71
N ASP A 317 14.45 -10.80 2.92
CA ASP A 317 15.88 -10.49 3.18
C ASP A 317 16.07 -9.54 4.37
N LYS A 318 15.02 -8.79 4.76
CA LYS A 318 14.99 -7.86 5.89
C LYS A 318 14.40 -8.47 7.17
N GLU A 319 13.95 -9.74 7.13
CA GLU A 319 13.37 -10.42 8.29
C GLU A 319 14.29 -10.36 9.52
N GLY A 320 15.58 -10.67 9.34
CA GLY A 320 16.57 -10.64 10.43
C GLY A 320 16.81 -9.25 11.00
N LEU A 321 16.78 -8.21 10.14
CA LEU A 321 16.93 -6.82 10.57
C LEU A 321 15.82 -6.40 11.52
N VAL A 322 14.56 -6.66 11.14
CA VAL A 322 13.39 -6.30 11.94
C VAL A 322 13.29 -7.15 13.20
N ALA A 323 13.57 -8.46 13.11
CA ALA A 323 13.58 -9.35 14.28
C ALA A 323 14.57 -8.87 15.36
N ASN A 324 15.77 -8.46 14.97
CA ASN A 324 16.77 -7.94 15.89
C ASN A 324 16.31 -6.63 16.55
N ALA A 325 15.78 -5.68 15.77
CA ALA A 325 15.28 -4.42 16.30
C ALA A 325 14.13 -4.63 17.31
N LEU A 326 13.19 -5.50 17.01
CA LEU A 326 12.10 -5.86 17.94
C LEU A 326 12.65 -6.41 19.27
N GLN A 327 13.62 -7.33 19.21
CA GLN A 327 14.22 -7.92 20.41
C GLN A 327 15.06 -6.92 21.21
N GLU A 328 15.83 -6.05 20.55
CA GLU A 328 16.61 -4.99 21.18
C GLU A 328 15.74 -3.98 21.91
N SER A 329 14.56 -3.65 21.36
CA SER A 329 13.56 -2.80 22.01
C SER A 329 12.77 -3.50 23.13
N GLY A 330 13.02 -4.80 23.38
CA GLY A 330 12.42 -5.57 24.48
C GLY A 330 11.15 -6.34 24.13
N PHE A 331 10.78 -6.41 22.87
CA PHE A 331 9.65 -7.23 22.42
C PHE A 331 9.98 -8.73 22.46
N GLU A 332 8.97 -9.54 22.76
CA GLU A 332 8.98 -10.98 22.53
C GLU A 332 8.29 -11.30 21.20
N ILE A 333 9.01 -11.89 20.24
CA ILE A 333 8.41 -12.31 18.97
C ILE A 333 7.53 -13.53 19.25
N MET A 334 6.22 -13.37 19.11
CA MET A 334 5.22 -14.40 19.39
C MET A 334 4.90 -15.22 18.14
N GLU A 335 4.89 -14.57 16.97
CA GLU A 335 4.57 -15.21 15.69
C GLU A 335 5.28 -14.51 14.55
N VAL A 336 5.71 -15.31 13.56
CA VAL A 336 6.24 -14.84 12.28
C VAL A 336 5.43 -15.50 11.18
N SER A 337 4.65 -14.70 10.47
CA SER A 337 3.83 -15.16 9.33
C SER A 337 4.51 -14.76 8.03
N ARG A 338 4.42 -15.64 7.02
CA ARG A 338 5.03 -15.41 5.70
C ARG A 338 4.02 -15.73 4.61
N GLU A 339 4.00 -14.87 3.59
CA GLU A 339 3.23 -15.09 2.37
C GLU A 339 4.04 -14.60 1.19
N GLU A 340 4.30 -15.46 0.21
CA GLU A 340 5.26 -15.24 -0.86
C GLU A 340 6.64 -14.81 -0.31
N ASP A 341 7.14 -13.65 -0.71
CA ASP A 341 8.41 -13.08 -0.26
C ASP A 341 8.25 -12.08 0.90
N TRP A 342 7.07 -11.99 1.49
CA TRP A 342 6.73 -11.01 2.53
C TRP A 342 6.57 -11.64 3.91
N VAL A 343 6.95 -10.87 4.91
CA VAL A 343 6.97 -11.30 6.31
C VAL A 343 6.14 -10.35 7.16
N ALA A 344 5.44 -10.91 8.13
CA ALA A 344 4.79 -10.16 9.21
C ALA A 344 5.21 -10.71 10.56
N PHE A 345 5.37 -9.83 11.54
CA PHE A 345 5.63 -10.16 12.93
C PHE A 345 4.42 -9.81 13.79
N THR A 346 4.13 -10.66 14.76
CA THR A 346 3.35 -10.31 15.94
C THR A 346 4.28 -10.40 17.14
N ALA A 347 4.55 -9.27 17.78
CA ALA A 347 5.48 -9.15 18.88
C ALA A 347 4.78 -8.59 20.13
N GLY A 348 5.04 -9.19 21.29
CA GLY A 348 4.42 -8.84 22.55
C GLY A 348 5.33 -7.97 23.43
N LYS A 349 4.77 -6.94 24.06
CA LYS A 349 5.41 -6.20 25.15
C LYS A 349 5.23 -6.98 26.46
N ARG A 350 6.32 -7.32 27.12
CA ARG A 350 6.31 -7.94 28.46
C ARG A 350 5.86 -7.01 29.57
#